data_ab9fbc796e71b2e2475acf305996102b
#
_entry.id   ab9fbc796e71b2e2475acf305996102b
#
_cell.length_a   1.000
_cell.length_b   1.000
_cell.length_c   1.000
_cell.angle_alpha   90.00
_cell.angle_beta   90.00
_cell.angle_gamma   90.00
#
_symmetry.space_group_name_H-M   'P 1'
#
loop_
_entity.id
_entity.type
_entity.pdbx_description
1 polymer ?
#
loop_
_entity_poly.entity_id
_entity_poly.type
_entity_poly.pdbx_seq_one_letter_code
_entity_poly.pdbx_strand_id
1 'polypeptide(L)'
;GSEMCIRDRQGDTIAYSGNSGSSGGPHLHFEVRNTLTEHTLNPLHYYQIRDLKAPVVRRLYLYAISEEGCVELLRQCPLKVLAAGRYAAGRITVPSGKIGVGVYTTDYMNDSWNKLGVYQLTLKVNAKDTLFHFHADSCSFDQNIFINDIKDFEHYKKKETVYRCFGNFQYQLLGVQHKDRGEIEVAKDSVVRVSLELADINGNQSQVSLELKGGERKKTVINEEDLFRYDRGYTLDLPGGRLEIEKGCLLSSVEKYLRVEEDTLTGRHIYVSV
;
A
#
# COMPACT_ATOMS: atom_id res chain seq x y z
N GLY A 1 -23.17 -7.62 22.48
CA GLY A 1 -23.25 -6.21 22.18
C GLY A 1 -24.42 -5.60 22.93
N SER A 2 -24.18 -4.64 23.82
CA SER A 2 -25.25 -3.86 24.41
C SER A 2 -25.76 -2.88 23.35
N GLU A 3 -27.02 -3.01 22.96
CA GLU A 3 -27.74 -1.94 22.29
C GLU A 3 -27.81 -0.76 23.24
N MET A 4 -26.93 0.21 23.09
CA MET A 4 -27.09 1.50 23.74
C MET A 4 -28.15 2.27 22.96
N CYS A 5 -29.39 2.24 23.44
CA CYS A 5 -30.40 3.21 23.01
C CYS A 5 -30.02 4.56 23.58
N ILE A 6 -29.17 5.30 22.86
CA ILE A 6 -28.78 6.67 23.24
C ILE A 6 -30.00 7.55 23.04
N ARG A 7 -30.47 8.17 24.12
CA ARG A 7 -31.56 9.14 24.10
C ARG A 7 -31.07 10.58 24.23
N ASP A 8 -29.78 10.80 23.93
CA ASP A 8 -29.15 12.08 24.11
C ASP A 8 -29.58 13.05 23.01
N ARG A 9 -29.54 14.33 23.32
CA ARG A 9 -29.81 15.42 22.40
C ARG A 9 -28.52 16.08 21.97
N GLN A 10 -28.54 16.74 20.84
CA GLN A 10 -27.41 17.55 20.40
C GLN A 10 -27.03 18.58 21.48
N GLY A 11 -25.77 18.55 21.92
CA GLY A 11 -25.23 19.38 22.99
C GLY A 11 -25.15 18.71 24.37
N ASP A 12 -25.71 17.53 24.54
CA ASP A 12 -25.57 16.79 25.79
C ASP A 12 -24.14 16.25 25.93
N THR A 13 -23.63 16.25 27.18
CA THR A 13 -22.34 15.63 27.51
C THR A 13 -22.54 14.12 27.57
N ILE A 14 -22.01 13.39 26.57
CA ILE A 14 -22.16 11.92 26.50
C ILE A 14 -21.02 11.16 27.18
N ALA A 15 -19.82 11.75 27.27
CA ALA A 15 -18.66 11.18 27.93
C ALA A 15 -17.58 12.23 28.16
N TYR A 16 -16.56 11.86 28.94
CA TYR A 16 -15.31 12.62 29.07
C TYR A 16 -14.23 11.89 28.29
N SER A 17 -13.38 12.65 27.56
CA SER A 17 -12.26 12.06 26.83
C SER A 17 -11.24 11.48 27.80
N GLY A 18 -10.82 10.25 27.54
CA GLY A 18 -9.85 9.52 28.35
C GLY A 18 -8.59 9.15 27.53
N ASN A 19 -7.62 8.57 28.21
CA ASN A 19 -6.39 8.05 27.60
C ASN A 19 -6.16 6.57 28.01
N SER A 20 -7.21 5.78 28.09
CA SER A 20 -7.12 4.35 28.36
C SER A 20 -6.73 3.56 27.11
N GLY A 21 -5.99 2.47 27.29
CA GLY A 21 -5.50 1.64 26.17
C GLY A 21 -4.21 2.17 25.55
N SER A 22 -3.89 1.69 24.35
CA SER A 22 -2.71 2.11 23.60
C SER A 22 -2.97 3.43 22.86
N SER A 23 -2.68 4.55 23.50
CA SER A 23 -2.97 5.88 22.98
C SER A 23 -1.85 6.87 23.34
N GLY A 24 -1.56 7.79 22.43
CA GLY A 24 -0.59 8.86 22.62
C GLY A 24 -1.11 10.07 23.40
N GLY A 25 -2.40 10.11 23.77
CA GLY A 25 -3.05 11.20 24.50
C GLY A 25 -4.58 11.11 24.46
N PRO A 26 -5.29 11.90 25.29
CA PRO A 26 -6.74 11.92 25.30
C PRO A 26 -7.32 12.26 23.92
N HIS A 27 -8.22 11.41 23.42
CA HIS A 27 -8.88 11.61 22.13
C HIS A 27 -10.27 10.98 22.12
N LEU A 28 -11.09 11.38 21.17
CA LEU A 28 -12.36 10.75 20.83
C LEU A 28 -12.14 9.77 19.70
N HIS A 29 -12.45 8.50 19.92
CA HIS A 29 -12.55 7.50 18.87
C HIS A 29 -14.00 7.44 18.39
N PHE A 30 -14.22 7.58 17.07
CA PHE A 30 -15.52 7.53 16.44
C PHE A 30 -15.48 6.60 15.24
N GLU A 31 -16.39 5.62 15.22
CA GLU A 31 -16.55 4.67 14.11
C GLU A 31 -18.00 4.55 13.69
N VAL A 32 -18.20 4.36 12.39
CA VAL A 32 -19.45 3.87 11.81
C VAL A 32 -19.22 2.43 11.37
N ARG A 33 -20.11 1.52 11.74
CA ARG A 33 -20.00 0.11 11.38
C ARG A 33 -21.24 -0.39 10.67
N ASN A 34 -21.04 -1.32 9.76
CA ASN A 34 -22.12 -2.13 9.20
C ASN A 34 -22.59 -3.12 10.27
N THR A 35 -23.88 -3.14 10.56
CA THR A 35 -24.46 -3.98 11.65
C THR A 35 -24.46 -5.47 11.36
N LEU A 36 -24.30 -5.88 10.08
CA LEU A 36 -24.29 -7.29 9.69
C LEU A 36 -22.87 -7.86 9.59
N THR A 37 -21.93 -7.06 9.05
CA THR A 37 -20.55 -7.52 8.78
C THR A 37 -19.55 -7.03 9.83
N GLU A 38 -19.95 -6.08 10.67
CA GLU A 38 -19.09 -5.34 11.60
C GLU A 38 -17.92 -4.59 10.95
N HIS A 39 -17.88 -4.54 9.62
CA HIS A 39 -16.88 -3.74 8.92
C HIS A 39 -17.03 -2.27 9.27
N THR A 40 -15.92 -1.62 9.53
CA THR A 40 -15.90 -0.16 9.66
C THR A 40 -16.16 0.49 8.31
N LEU A 41 -17.01 1.50 8.31
CA LEU A 41 -17.34 2.29 7.13
C LEU A 41 -16.68 3.66 7.22
N ASN A 42 -16.34 4.23 6.08
CA ASN A 42 -15.78 5.58 6.05
C ASN A 42 -16.82 6.59 6.58
N PRO A 43 -16.60 7.23 7.73
CA PRO A 43 -17.58 8.11 8.33
C PRO A 43 -17.89 9.35 7.48
N LEU A 44 -17.01 9.74 6.57
CA LEU A 44 -17.21 10.87 5.68
C LEU A 44 -18.32 10.66 4.64
N HIS A 45 -18.81 9.43 4.45
CA HIS A 45 -20.04 9.19 3.70
C HIS A 45 -21.30 9.69 4.41
N TYR A 46 -21.24 9.84 5.73
CA TYR A 46 -22.38 10.20 6.58
C TYR A 46 -22.33 11.64 7.07
N TYR A 47 -21.15 12.27 6.97
CA TYR A 47 -20.92 13.63 7.43
C TYR A 47 -20.44 14.52 6.27
N GLN A 48 -21.18 15.58 6.00
CA GLN A 48 -20.82 16.55 4.98
C GLN A 48 -19.76 17.51 5.52
N ILE A 49 -18.50 17.14 5.39
CA ILE A 49 -17.37 18.02 5.70
C ILE A 49 -16.88 18.59 4.37
N ARG A 50 -16.95 19.90 4.24
CA ARG A 50 -16.50 20.58 3.02
C ARG A 50 -14.99 20.53 2.93
N ASP A 51 -14.49 19.97 1.85
CA ASP A 51 -13.08 19.98 1.49
C ASP A 51 -12.89 20.36 0.01
N LEU A 52 -11.84 21.15 -0.26
CA LEU A 52 -11.48 21.65 -1.59
C LEU A 52 -10.02 21.33 -1.94
N LYS A 53 -9.32 20.59 -1.09
CA LYS A 53 -7.91 20.25 -1.28
C LYS A 53 -7.79 18.90 -1.94
N ALA A 54 -7.22 18.88 -3.14
CA ALA A 54 -6.89 17.62 -3.79
C ALA A 54 -5.68 16.93 -3.11
N PRO A 55 -5.60 15.59 -3.12
CA PRO A 55 -4.46 14.84 -2.61
C PRO A 55 -3.14 15.34 -3.21
N VAL A 56 -2.12 15.54 -2.38
CA VAL A 56 -0.81 16.04 -2.80
C VAL A 56 0.10 14.86 -3.15
N VAL A 57 0.55 14.80 -4.39
CA VAL A 57 1.53 13.79 -4.81
C VAL A 57 2.94 14.33 -4.58
N ARG A 58 3.73 13.62 -3.78
CA ARG A 58 5.06 14.04 -3.38
C ARG A 58 6.16 13.39 -4.19
N ARG A 59 6.05 12.08 -4.45
CA ARG A 59 7.07 11.29 -5.17
C ARG A 59 6.42 10.12 -5.89
N LEU A 60 7.06 9.70 -6.96
CA LEU A 60 6.72 8.50 -7.69
C LEU A 60 7.91 7.54 -7.64
N TYR A 61 7.63 6.24 -7.55
CA TYR A 61 8.62 5.18 -7.48
C TYR A 61 8.33 4.14 -8.55
N LEU A 62 9.39 3.63 -9.18
CA LEU A 62 9.32 2.53 -10.13
C LEU A 62 10.10 1.34 -9.59
N TYR A 63 9.53 0.16 -9.77
CA TYR A 63 10.07 -1.11 -9.32
C TYR A 63 10.20 -2.07 -10.50
N ALA A 64 11.28 -2.85 -10.55
CA ALA A 64 11.35 -4.03 -11.40
C ALA A 64 10.77 -5.23 -10.65
N ILE A 65 10.05 -6.08 -11.36
CA ILE A 65 9.49 -7.31 -10.82
C ILE A 65 10.04 -8.46 -11.65
N SER A 66 10.77 -9.38 -11.01
CA SER A 66 11.32 -10.54 -11.69
C SER A 66 10.24 -11.60 -11.98
N GLU A 67 10.57 -12.59 -12.82
CA GLU A 67 9.66 -13.72 -13.08
C GLU A 67 9.40 -14.55 -11.81
N GLU A 68 10.37 -14.61 -10.92
CA GLU A 68 10.28 -15.28 -9.63
C GLU A 68 9.47 -14.47 -8.61
N GLY A 69 9.10 -13.22 -8.93
CA GLY A 69 8.33 -12.33 -8.07
C GLY A 69 9.16 -11.52 -7.07
N CYS A 70 10.47 -11.39 -7.28
CA CYS A 70 11.28 -10.46 -6.51
C CYS A 70 11.02 -9.03 -6.95
N VAL A 71 10.95 -8.11 -5.99
CA VAL A 71 10.66 -6.69 -6.20
C VAL A 71 11.90 -5.87 -5.88
N GLU A 72 12.40 -5.13 -6.86
CA GLU A 72 13.57 -4.25 -6.72
C GLU A 72 13.17 -2.80 -7.01
N LEU A 73 13.48 -1.88 -6.10
CA LEU A 73 13.30 -0.45 -6.35
C LEU A 73 14.29 0.02 -7.43
N LEU A 74 13.78 0.41 -8.59
CA LEU A 74 14.60 0.93 -9.69
C LEU A 74 15.00 2.37 -9.44
N ARG A 75 14.03 3.21 -9.12
CA ARG A 75 14.28 4.65 -8.90
C ARG A 75 13.10 5.40 -8.31
N GLN A 76 13.42 6.49 -7.66
CA GLN A 76 12.50 7.58 -7.39
C GLN A 76 12.47 8.53 -8.60
N CYS A 77 11.27 8.88 -9.07
CA CYS A 77 11.08 9.75 -10.22
C CYS A 77 10.74 11.18 -9.75
N PRO A 78 11.44 12.19 -10.25
CA PRO A 78 11.06 13.57 -10.00
C PRO A 78 9.73 13.89 -10.67
N LEU A 79 8.93 14.72 -10.02
CA LEU A 79 7.65 15.17 -10.52
C LEU A 79 7.70 16.65 -10.86
N LYS A 80 7.27 16.99 -12.08
CA LYS A 80 7.01 18.37 -12.50
C LYS A 80 5.53 18.68 -12.22
N VAL A 81 5.28 19.75 -11.49
CA VAL A 81 3.94 20.29 -11.30
C VAL A 81 3.53 21.04 -12.58
N LEU A 82 2.45 20.61 -13.21
CA LEU A 82 1.91 21.24 -14.42
C LEU A 82 0.81 22.25 -14.07
N ALA A 83 -0.01 21.91 -13.10
CA ALA A 83 -1.09 22.74 -12.53
C ALA A 83 -1.46 22.16 -11.15
N ALA A 84 -2.38 22.81 -10.44
CA ALA A 84 -2.93 22.26 -9.20
C ALA A 84 -3.51 20.86 -9.44
N GLY A 85 -3.07 19.88 -8.65
CA GLY A 85 -3.45 18.48 -8.78
C GLY A 85 -2.94 17.77 -10.05
N ARG A 86 -2.10 18.40 -10.87
CA ARG A 86 -1.57 17.80 -12.12
C ARG A 86 -0.05 17.72 -12.12
N TYR A 87 0.46 16.51 -12.27
CA TYR A 87 1.88 16.19 -12.19
C TYR A 87 2.33 15.37 -13.40
N ALA A 88 3.59 15.49 -13.77
CA ALA A 88 4.19 14.65 -14.80
C ALA A 88 5.61 14.21 -14.38
N ALA A 89 5.94 12.96 -14.68
CA ALA A 89 7.31 12.43 -14.52
C ALA A 89 8.06 12.35 -15.87
N GLY A 90 7.38 12.66 -16.98
CA GLY A 90 7.97 12.61 -18.32
C GLY A 90 8.19 11.18 -18.83
N ARG A 91 9.14 11.03 -19.76
CA ARG A 91 9.52 9.73 -20.32
C ARG A 91 10.69 9.15 -19.54
N ILE A 92 10.55 7.90 -19.09
CA ILE A 92 11.51 7.19 -18.25
C ILE A 92 11.85 5.87 -18.92
N THR A 93 13.14 5.64 -19.16
CA THR A 93 13.61 4.33 -19.63
C THR A 93 13.71 3.38 -18.44
N VAL A 94 13.10 2.21 -18.58
CA VAL A 94 13.10 1.11 -17.59
C VAL A 94 13.58 -0.18 -18.26
N PRO A 95 14.09 -1.16 -17.52
CA PRO A 95 14.34 -2.49 -18.08
C PRO A 95 13.04 -3.06 -18.71
N SER A 96 13.15 -3.78 -19.81
CA SER A 96 12.01 -4.52 -20.36
C SER A 96 11.60 -5.63 -19.41
N GLY A 97 10.29 -5.87 -19.29
CA GLY A 97 9.67 -6.83 -18.38
C GLY A 97 8.60 -6.16 -17.53
N LYS A 98 8.36 -6.70 -16.34
CA LYS A 98 7.31 -6.26 -15.41
C LYS A 98 7.78 -5.09 -14.56
N ILE A 99 7.00 -4.02 -14.58
CA ILE A 99 7.26 -2.78 -13.84
C ILE A 99 6.11 -2.51 -12.88
N GLY A 100 6.45 -2.27 -11.61
CA GLY A 100 5.53 -1.79 -10.59
C GLY A 100 5.62 -0.28 -10.40
N VAL A 101 4.50 0.33 -10.02
CA VAL A 101 4.43 1.77 -9.72
C VAL A 101 4.03 1.97 -8.27
N GLY A 102 4.77 2.81 -7.55
CA GLY A 102 4.43 3.27 -6.20
C GLY A 102 4.32 4.78 -6.14
N VAL A 103 3.46 5.29 -5.27
CA VAL A 103 3.24 6.73 -5.11
C VAL A 103 3.26 7.13 -3.63
N TYR A 104 4.09 8.11 -3.30
CA TYR A 104 4.02 8.79 -2.01
C TYR A 104 3.06 9.97 -2.14
N THR A 105 1.94 9.86 -1.46
CA THR A 105 0.88 10.86 -1.48
C THR A 105 0.35 11.08 -0.08
N THR A 106 -0.22 12.26 0.14
CA THR A 106 -0.85 12.64 1.39
C THR A 106 -2.05 13.51 1.07
N ASP A 107 -3.13 13.27 1.74
CA ASP A 107 -4.30 14.12 1.68
C ASP A 107 -4.40 15.03 2.91
N TYR A 108 -5.13 16.13 2.79
CA TYR A 108 -5.37 17.12 3.84
C TYR A 108 -6.76 17.72 3.68
N MET A 109 -7.49 17.79 4.76
CA MET A 109 -8.75 18.53 4.78
C MET A 109 -8.53 20.05 4.93
N ASN A 110 -9.53 20.82 4.54
CA ASN A 110 -9.55 22.25 4.85
C ASN A 110 -9.40 22.47 6.37
N ASP A 111 -8.70 23.55 6.73
CA ASP A 111 -8.52 23.98 8.12
C ASP A 111 -7.93 22.91 9.06
N SER A 112 -7.28 21.88 8.49
CA SER A 112 -6.60 20.81 9.22
C SER A 112 -5.16 20.63 8.74
N TRP A 113 -4.26 20.36 9.68
CA TRP A 113 -2.86 20.02 9.44
C TRP A 113 -2.63 18.49 9.47
N ASN A 114 -3.67 17.72 9.82
CA ASN A 114 -3.58 16.28 9.91
C ASN A 114 -3.39 15.67 8.54
N LYS A 115 -2.44 14.74 8.46
CA LYS A 115 -2.20 13.95 7.26
C LYS A 115 -3.21 12.83 7.18
N LEU A 116 -3.90 12.74 6.06
CA LEU A 116 -4.84 11.67 5.76
C LEU A 116 -4.27 10.77 4.67
N GLY A 117 -4.77 9.53 4.61
CA GLY A 117 -4.60 8.65 3.46
C GLY A 117 -5.44 9.12 2.28
N VAL A 118 -5.05 8.71 1.08
CA VAL A 118 -5.90 8.94 -0.11
C VAL A 118 -7.13 8.04 -0.04
N TYR A 119 -8.27 8.59 -0.45
CA TYR A 119 -9.53 7.83 -0.50
C TYR A 119 -9.56 6.88 -1.70
N GLN A 120 -9.12 7.35 -2.89
CA GLN A 120 -9.09 6.56 -4.10
C GLN A 120 -7.75 6.68 -4.81
N LEU A 121 -7.26 5.56 -5.35
CA LEU A 121 -6.04 5.49 -6.15
C LEU A 121 -6.27 4.53 -7.32
N THR A 122 -6.06 5.01 -8.55
CA THR A 122 -6.27 4.21 -9.77
C THR A 122 -5.04 4.28 -10.66
N LEU A 123 -4.50 3.13 -11.06
CA LEU A 123 -3.44 3.00 -12.06
C LEU A 123 -4.05 2.58 -13.40
N LYS A 124 -3.79 3.37 -14.44
CA LYS A 124 -4.22 3.07 -15.80
C LYS A 124 -3.04 3.04 -16.77
N VAL A 125 -3.14 2.19 -17.78
CA VAL A 125 -2.20 2.13 -18.89
C VAL A 125 -2.91 2.42 -20.21
N ASN A 126 -2.22 3.14 -21.09
CA ASN A 126 -2.69 3.52 -22.43
C ASN A 126 -4.11 4.16 -22.43
N ALA A 127 -4.45 4.86 -21.34
CA ALA A 127 -5.72 5.56 -21.09
C ALA A 127 -6.98 4.67 -21.05
N LYS A 128 -6.86 3.35 -21.21
CA LYS A 128 -8.02 2.44 -21.33
C LYS A 128 -8.02 1.34 -20.26
N ASP A 129 -6.87 0.74 -19.99
CA ASP A 129 -6.77 -0.42 -19.13
C ASP A 129 -6.48 -0.01 -17.70
N THR A 130 -7.40 -0.28 -16.80
CA THR A 130 -7.18 -0.15 -15.35
C THR A 130 -6.49 -1.41 -14.85
N LEU A 131 -5.26 -1.25 -14.34
CA LEU A 131 -4.49 -2.34 -13.76
C LEU A 131 -4.67 -2.44 -12.25
N PHE A 132 -4.92 -1.31 -11.59
CA PHE A 132 -5.12 -1.28 -10.15
C PHE A 132 -6.12 -0.19 -9.77
N HIS A 133 -6.99 -0.51 -8.83
CA HIS A 133 -7.94 0.44 -8.25
C HIS A 133 -8.08 0.14 -6.77
N PHE A 134 -7.97 1.17 -5.95
CA PHE A 134 -8.20 1.14 -4.52
C PHE A 134 -9.17 2.25 -4.13
N HIS A 135 -10.08 1.94 -3.21
CA HIS A 135 -10.94 2.93 -2.55
C HIS A 135 -11.20 2.55 -1.09
N ALA A 136 -11.25 3.55 -0.23
CA ALA A 136 -11.35 3.40 1.22
C ALA A 136 -12.78 3.64 1.72
N ASP A 137 -13.76 2.87 1.24
CA ASP A 137 -15.15 2.94 1.70
C ASP A 137 -15.36 2.21 3.01
N SER A 138 -14.69 1.09 3.16
CA SER A 138 -14.82 0.22 4.33
C SER A 138 -13.54 -0.56 4.60
N CYS A 139 -13.40 -1.03 5.83
CA CYS A 139 -12.29 -1.87 6.26
C CYS A 139 -12.80 -3.03 7.12
N SER A 140 -12.26 -4.22 6.91
CA SER A 140 -12.48 -5.38 7.77
C SER A 140 -11.29 -5.53 8.73
N PHE A 141 -11.55 -5.77 10.00
CA PHE A 141 -10.49 -6.03 10.98
C PHE A 141 -9.73 -7.32 10.68
N ASP A 142 -10.39 -8.33 10.12
CA ASP A 142 -9.77 -9.60 9.73
C ASP A 142 -8.83 -9.46 8.54
N GLN A 143 -9.02 -8.40 7.74
CA GLN A 143 -8.25 -8.15 6.52
C GLN A 143 -7.27 -6.99 6.64
N ASN A 144 -7.23 -6.31 7.78
CA ASN A 144 -6.43 -5.09 7.91
C ASN A 144 -4.93 -5.31 7.72
N ILE A 145 -4.43 -6.52 8.00
CA ILE A 145 -3.02 -6.89 7.79
C ILE A 145 -2.67 -6.89 6.29
N PHE A 146 -3.62 -7.20 5.41
CA PHE A 146 -3.40 -7.28 3.97
C PHE A 146 -3.21 -5.90 3.31
N ILE A 147 -3.44 -4.79 4.05
CA ILE A 147 -3.06 -3.45 3.60
C ILE A 147 -1.54 -3.35 3.32
N ASN A 148 -0.75 -4.25 3.88
CA ASN A 148 0.68 -4.32 3.63
C ASN A 148 1.02 -4.73 2.19
N ASP A 149 0.10 -5.36 1.44
CA ASP A 149 0.27 -5.62 0.01
C ASP A 149 0.39 -4.33 -0.81
N ILE A 150 -0.31 -3.28 -0.38
CA ILE A 150 -0.29 -1.98 -1.07
C ILE A 150 0.58 -0.92 -0.39
N LYS A 151 1.32 -1.28 0.67
CA LYS A 151 2.27 -0.37 1.33
C LYS A 151 3.70 -0.83 1.09
N ASP A 152 4.57 0.11 0.78
CA ASP A 152 6.01 -0.15 0.73
C ASP A 152 6.59 -0.13 2.13
N PHE A 153 7.07 -1.29 2.59
CA PHE A 153 7.56 -1.48 3.95
C PHE A 153 8.83 -0.67 4.24
N GLU A 154 9.75 -0.57 3.30
CA GLU A 154 10.99 0.17 3.49
C GLU A 154 10.76 1.69 3.64
N HIS A 155 9.76 2.21 2.93
CA HIS A 155 9.34 3.59 3.08
C HIS A 155 8.53 3.81 4.37
N TYR A 156 7.71 2.82 4.75
CA TYR A 156 6.93 2.88 5.98
C TYR A 156 7.84 2.99 7.22
N LYS A 157 8.96 2.26 7.28
CA LYS A 157 9.98 2.41 8.35
C LYS A 157 10.50 3.85 8.45
N LYS A 158 10.53 4.59 7.34
CA LYS A 158 10.94 6.00 7.27
C LYS A 158 9.78 6.99 7.53
N LYS A 159 8.62 6.49 7.96
CA LYS A 159 7.38 7.27 8.16
C LYS A 159 6.86 7.93 6.87
N GLU A 160 7.13 7.32 5.72
CA GLU A 160 6.61 7.71 4.42
C GLU A 160 5.61 6.63 3.94
N THR A 161 4.35 6.99 3.77
CA THR A 161 3.36 6.05 3.24
C THR A 161 3.42 6.06 1.72
N VAL A 162 4.13 5.10 1.15
CA VAL A 162 4.16 4.84 -0.29
C VAL A 162 3.14 3.75 -0.61
N TYR A 163 2.14 4.10 -1.43
CA TYR A 163 1.17 3.13 -1.93
C TYR A 163 1.72 2.46 -3.18
N ARG A 164 1.84 1.15 -3.16
CA ARG A 164 2.17 0.33 -4.32
C ARG A 164 0.87 0.00 -5.08
N CYS A 165 0.84 0.28 -6.36
CA CYS A 165 -0.27 -0.08 -7.24
C CYS A 165 -0.11 -1.50 -7.81
N PHE A 166 0.71 -2.31 -7.20
CA PHE A 166 0.99 -3.70 -7.56
C PHE A 166 1.28 -4.52 -6.31
N GLY A 167 1.07 -5.81 -6.37
CA GLY A 167 1.32 -6.68 -5.23
C GLY A 167 1.01 -8.13 -5.51
N ASN A 168 1.16 -8.97 -4.50
CA ASN A 168 0.81 -10.39 -4.60
C ASN A 168 -0.71 -10.59 -4.67
N PHE A 169 -1.48 -9.82 -3.87
CA PHE A 169 -2.94 -9.85 -3.78
C PHE A 169 -3.51 -11.27 -3.64
N GLN A 170 -2.79 -12.15 -2.96
CA GLN A 170 -3.25 -13.51 -2.72
C GLN A 170 -4.50 -13.52 -1.84
N TYR A 171 -4.61 -12.55 -0.95
CA TYR A 171 -5.78 -12.32 -0.13
C TYR A 171 -6.53 -11.10 -0.64
N GLN A 172 -7.85 -11.23 -0.71
CA GLN A 172 -8.68 -10.12 -1.18
C GLN A 172 -8.73 -9.03 -0.10
N LEU A 173 -8.08 -7.91 -0.35
CA LEU A 173 -8.22 -6.71 0.47
C LEU A 173 -9.47 -5.95 0.02
N LEU A 174 -10.34 -5.64 0.98
CA LEU A 174 -11.55 -4.87 0.71
C LEU A 174 -11.19 -3.51 0.11
N GLY A 175 -11.90 -3.13 -0.95
CA GLY A 175 -11.64 -1.89 -1.69
C GLY A 175 -10.52 -1.98 -2.73
N VAL A 176 -9.83 -3.12 -2.88
CA VAL A 176 -8.81 -3.32 -3.91
C VAL A 176 -9.34 -4.17 -5.06
N GLN A 177 -9.15 -3.67 -6.28
CA GLN A 177 -9.38 -4.39 -7.52
C GLN A 177 -8.11 -4.31 -8.37
N HIS A 178 -7.76 -5.39 -9.03
CA HIS A 178 -6.56 -5.42 -9.85
C HIS A 178 -6.70 -6.34 -11.06
N LYS A 179 -5.94 -6.03 -12.10
CA LYS A 179 -5.68 -6.89 -13.27
C LYS A 179 -4.17 -7.12 -13.33
N ASP A 180 -3.76 -8.34 -13.63
CA ASP A 180 -2.34 -8.72 -13.75
C ASP A 180 -1.49 -8.27 -12.53
N ARG A 181 -2.07 -8.34 -11.32
CA ARG A 181 -1.46 -7.91 -10.06
C ARG A 181 -1.01 -6.44 -10.03
N GLY A 182 -1.56 -5.59 -10.91
CA GLY A 182 -1.14 -4.20 -11.07
C GLY A 182 0.22 -4.02 -11.76
N GLU A 183 0.77 -5.09 -12.32
CA GLU A 183 2.06 -5.12 -13.01
C GLU A 183 1.91 -4.57 -14.45
N ILE A 184 2.83 -3.70 -14.85
CA ILE A 184 2.87 -3.12 -16.19
C ILE A 184 3.89 -3.89 -17.01
N GLU A 185 3.46 -4.59 -18.06
CA GLU A 185 4.39 -5.22 -19.01
C GLU A 185 4.95 -4.18 -19.98
N VAL A 186 6.27 -4.04 -20.01
CA VAL A 186 6.99 -3.11 -20.87
C VAL A 186 7.94 -3.87 -21.78
N ALA A 187 7.56 -4.03 -23.05
CA ALA A 187 8.43 -4.69 -24.02
C ALA A 187 9.61 -3.80 -24.40
N LYS A 188 10.73 -4.41 -24.83
CA LYS A 188 11.89 -3.69 -25.32
C LYS A 188 11.47 -2.74 -26.47
N ASP A 189 12.02 -1.53 -26.46
CA ASP A 189 11.76 -0.45 -27.41
C ASP A 189 10.30 0.04 -27.50
N SER A 190 9.39 -0.53 -26.72
CA SER A 190 8.00 -0.06 -26.62
C SER A 190 7.89 1.17 -25.71
N VAL A 191 6.77 1.89 -25.86
CA VAL A 191 6.41 3.00 -24.99
C VAL A 191 5.02 2.74 -24.43
N VAL A 192 4.90 2.67 -23.11
CA VAL A 192 3.65 2.51 -22.38
C VAL A 192 3.31 3.82 -21.69
N ARG A 193 2.13 4.38 -21.95
CA ARG A 193 1.62 5.56 -21.24
C ARG A 193 0.94 5.11 -19.96
N VAL A 194 1.34 5.74 -18.87
CA VAL A 194 0.84 5.41 -17.52
C VAL A 194 0.22 6.66 -16.91
N SER A 195 -0.94 6.50 -16.28
CA SER A 195 -1.56 7.53 -15.45
C SER A 195 -1.95 6.98 -14.10
N LEU A 196 -1.70 7.77 -13.06
CA LEU A 196 -2.23 7.59 -11.72
C LEU A 196 -3.29 8.66 -11.48
N GLU A 197 -4.47 8.24 -11.07
CA GLU A 197 -5.56 9.11 -10.67
C GLU A 197 -5.81 8.93 -9.17
N LEU A 198 -5.80 10.01 -8.42
CA LEU A 198 -6.02 10.04 -6.99
C LEU A 198 -7.24 10.91 -6.71
N ALA A 199 -8.04 10.52 -5.75
CA ALA A 199 -9.14 11.35 -5.28
C ALA A 199 -9.30 11.26 -3.77
N ASP A 200 -9.80 12.34 -3.18
CA ASP A 200 -10.40 12.33 -1.86
C ASP A 200 -11.89 11.92 -1.94
N ILE A 201 -12.53 11.80 -0.80
CA ILE A 201 -13.96 11.44 -0.73
C ILE A 201 -14.88 12.56 -1.22
N ASN A 202 -14.43 13.80 -1.25
CA ASN A 202 -15.18 14.97 -1.72
C ASN A 202 -15.12 15.13 -3.24
N GLY A 203 -14.30 14.29 -3.93
CA GLY A 203 -14.13 14.30 -5.37
C GLY A 203 -13.05 15.25 -5.87
N ASN A 204 -12.23 15.83 -4.97
CA ASN A 204 -11.04 16.58 -5.39
C ASN A 204 -9.99 15.61 -5.92
N GLN A 205 -9.43 15.91 -7.10
CA GLN A 205 -8.61 14.97 -7.85
C GLN A 205 -7.19 15.46 -8.07
N SER A 206 -6.28 14.50 -8.06
CA SER A 206 -4.91 14.69 -8.55
C SER A 206 -4.56 13.61 -9.58
N GLN A 207 -3.72 13.96 -10.54
CA GLN A 207 -3.30 13.08 -11.61
C GLN A 207 -1.79 13.16 -11.84
N VAL A 208 -1.17 12.00 -12.02
CA VAL A 208 0.24 11.88 -12.44
C VAL A 208 0.28 11.19 -13.79
N SER A 209 1.03 11.76 -14.75
CA SER A 209 1.27 11.16 -16.06
C SER A 209 2.76 10.84 -16.25
N LEU A 210 3.04 9.69 -16.87
CA LEU A 210 4.40 9.31 -17.27
C LEU A 210 4.37 8.39 -18.49
N GLU A 211 5.52 8.28 -19.17
CA GLU A 211 5.73 7.31 -20.25
C GLU A 211 6.89 6.39 -19.84
N LEU A 212 6.69 5.09 -19.88
CA LEU A 212 7.72 4.08 -19.68
C LEU A 212 8.22 3.62 -21.04
N LYS A 213 9.53 3.78 -21.29
CA LYS A 213 10.21 3.25 -22.47
C LYS A 213 10.99 2.01 -22.08
N GLY A 214 10.71 0.87 -22.73
CA GLY A 214 11.45 -0.37 -22.53
C GLY A 214 12.86 -0.28 -23.04
N GLY A 215 13.83 -0.51 -22.16
CA GLY A 215 15.25 -0.67 -22.47
C GLY A 215 15.68 -2.12 -22.52
N GLU A 216 16.97 -2.36 -22.37
CA GLU A 216 17.52 -3.70 -22.25
C GLU A 216 16.98 -4.39 -20.98
N ARG A 217 16.74 -5.70 -21.09
CA ARG A 217 16.32 -6.50 -19.93
C ARG A 217 17.50 -6.62 -18.95
N LYS A 218 17.27 -6.28 -17.70
CA LYS A 218 18.24 -6.55 -16.65
C LYS A 218 18.28 -8.06 -16.41
N LYS A 219 19.40 -8.71 -16.72
CA LYS A 219 19.62 -10.11 -16.36
C LYS A 219 20.04 -10.15 -14.88
N THR A 220 19.09 -10.36 -14.00
CA THR A 220 19.40 -10.75 -12.64
C THR A 220 19.38 -12.28 -12.63
N VAL A 221 20.53 -12.91 -12.46
CA VAL A 221 20.60 -14.37 -12.26
C VAL A 221 20.31 -14.58 -10.77
N ILE A 222 19.08 -14.87 -10.47
CA ILE A 222 18.67 -15.28 -9.13
C ILE A 222 18.56 -16.78 -9.16
N ASN A 223 19.28 -17.47 -8.27
CA ASN A 223 19.17 -18.90 -8.14
C ASN A 223 17.89 -19.21 -7.37
N GLU A 224 16.95 -19.95 -7.96
CA GLU A 224 15.66 -20.27 -7.31
C GLU A 224 15.84 -20.96 -5.96
N GLU A 225 16.92 -21.71 -5.79
CA GLU A 225 17.24 -22.40 -4.54
C GLU A 225 17.57 -21.43 -3.40
N ASP A 226 18.02 -20.21 -3.72
CA ASP A 226 18.38 -19.17 -2.78
C ASP A 226 17.21 -18.22 -2.45
N LEU A 227 15.99 -18.55 -2.91
CA LEU A 227 14.79 -17.74 -2.69
C LEU A 227 13.77 -18.43 -1.79
N PHE A 228 13.16 -17.62 -0.91
CA PHE A 228 11.81 -17.88 -0.42
C PHE A 228 10.83 -17.25 -1.41
N ARG A 229 10.16 -18.08 -2.20
CA ARG A 229 9.17 -17.61 -3.15
C ARG A 229 7.83 -17.39 -2.46
N TYR A 230 7.15 -16.28 -2.79
CA TYR A 230 5.84 -15.93 -2.24
C TYR A 230 4.74 -16.96 -2.59
N ASP A 231 4.91 -17.69 -3.70
CA ASP A 231 3.93 -18.66 -4.23
C ASP A 231 4.16 -20.09 -3.75
N ARG A 232 5.11 -20.33 -2.83
CA ARG A 232 5.43 -21.64 -2.26
C ARG A 232 5.43 -21.60 -0.74
N GLY A 233 5.18 -22.76 -0.12
CA GLY A 233 5.40 -22.98 1.30
C GLY A 233 6.78 -23.56 1.56
N TYR A 234 7.33 -23.31 2.75
CA TYR A 234 8.63 -23.82 3.18
C TYR A 234 8.55 -24.30 4.62
N THR A 235 9.31 -25.35 4.89
CA THR A 235 9.55 -25.84 6.25
C THR A 235 11.05 -25.96 6.44
N LEU A 236 11.57 -25.27 7.47
CA LEU A 236 12.99 -25.23 7.81
C LEU A 236 13.17 -25.81 9.21
N ASP A 237 13.97 -26.85 9.34
CA ASP A 237 14.41 -27.34 10.64
C ASP A 237 15.60 -26.49 11.09
N LEU A 238 15.44 -25.81 12.23
CA LEU A 238 16.42 -24.91 12.80
C LEU A 238 16.95 -25.47 14.12
N PRO A 239 18.16 -25.07 14.57
CA PRO A 239 18.63 -25.43 15.88
C PRO A 239 17.69 -24.93 16.98
N GLY A 240 16.92 -25.83 17.58
CA GLY A 240 15.96 -25.52 18.64
C GLY A 240 14.52 -25.31 18.21
N GLY A 241 14.17 -25.55 16.92
CA GLY A 241 12.79 -25.41 16.47
C GLY A 241 12.60 -25.65 14.98
N ARG A 242 11.39 -25.37 14.52
CA ARG A 242 10.98 -25.45 13.12
C ARG A 242 10.34 -24.14 12.71
N LEU A 243 10.74 -23.61 11.56
CA LEU A 243 10.09 -22.46 10.93
C LEU A 243 9.23 -22.97 9.77
N GLU A 244 7.96 -22.63 9.80
CA GLU A 244 7.03 -22.88 8.70
C GLU A 244 6.62 -21.54 8.07
N ILE A 245 6.82 -21.45 6.76
CA ILE A 245 6.39 -20.31 5.93
C ILE A 245 5.29 -20.83 5.02
N GLU A 246 4.06 -20.45 5.28
CA GLU A 246 2.94 -20.86 4.46
C GLU A 246 2.98 -20.19 3.09
N LYS A 247 2.45 -20.87 2.08
CA LYS A 247 2.27 -20.27 0.75
C LYS A 247 1.45 -19.00 0.87
N GLY A 248 2.00 -17.88 0.35
CA GLY A 248 1.34 -16.58 0.27
C GLY A 248 1.49 -15.69 1.49
N CYS A 249 2.16 -16.12 2.54
CA CYS A 249 2.44 -15.23 3.66
C CYS A 249 3.52 -14.18 3.34
N LEU A 250 4.28 -14.37 2.26
CA LEU A 250 5.26 -13.39 1.77
C LEU A 250 4.62 -12.46 0.74
N LEU A 251 4.87 -11.16 0.85
CA LEU A 251 4.37 -10.14 -0.07
C LEU A 251 5.11 -10.13 -1.43
N SER A 252 6.34 -10.62 -1.44
CA SER A 252 7.19 -10.84 -2.62
C SER A 252 8.16 -11.99 -2.36
N SER A 253 8.80 -12.50 -3.41
CA SER A 253 9.93 -13.43 -3.22
C SER A 253 11.13 -12.67 -2.67
N VAL A 254 11.85 -13.27 -1.73
CA VAL A 254 13.01 -12.68 -1.05
C VAL A 254 14.16 -13.66 -1.03
N GLU A 255 15.40 -13.15 -1.01
CA GLU A 255 16.58 -13.98 -0.84
C GLU A 255 16.54 -14.66 0.52
N LYS A 256 16.91 -15.95 0.54
CA LYS A 256 17.03 -16.71 1.77
C LYS A 256 18.20 -16.17 2.59
N TYR A 257 17.88 -15.59 3.72
CA TYR A 257 18.86 -15.21 4.69
C TYR A 257 18.50 -15.84 6.02
N LEU A 258 19.41 -16.65 6.55
CA LEU A 258 19.26 -17.26 7.86
C LEU A 258 20.52 -16.95 8.69
N ARG A 259 20.34 -16.24 9.79
CA ARG A 259 21.39 -15.96 10.75
C ARG A 259 20.97 -16.44 12.12
N VAL A 260 21.80 -17.26 12.73
CA VAL A 260 21.63 -17.73 14.12
C VAL A 260 22.66 -17.02 14.97
N GLU A 261 22.21 -16.27 15.97
CA GLU A 261 23.07 -15.65 16.97
C GLU A 261 22.79 -16.27 18.35
N GLU A 262 23.86 -16.59 19.10
CA GLU A 262 23.76 -17.00 20.49
C GLU A 262 24.14 -15.82 21.38
N ASP A 263 23.19 -15.42 22.23
CA ASP A 263 23.43 -14.42 23.29
C ASP A 263 23.43 -15.13 24.65
N THR A 264 24.45 -14.87 25.43
CA THR A 264 24.63 -15.49 26.74
C THR A 264 23.59 -15.06 27.78
N LEU A 265 22.91 -13.93 27.56
CA LEU A 265 21.92 -13.38 28.48
C LEU A 265 20.48 -13.71 28.08
N THR A 266 20.19 -13.70 26.79
CA THR A 266 18.81 -13.82 26.24
C THR A 266 18.57 -15.11 25.48
N GLY A 267 19.59 -15.93 25.26
CA GLY A 267 19.52 -17.20 24.59
C GLY A 267 19.78 -17.08 23.06
N ARG A 268 19.23 -18.02 22.28
CA ARG A 268 19.49 -18.13 20.86
C ARG A 268 18.45 -17.29 20.06
N HIS A 269 18.95 -16.41 19.23
CA HIS A 269 18.13 -15.61 18.30
C HIS A 269 18.31 -16.11 16.88
N ILE A 270 17.22 -16.26 16.15
CA ILE A 270 17.20 -16.68 14.76
C ILE A 270 16.63 -15.55 13.93
N TYR A 271 17.43 -15.01 13.02
CA TYR A 271 17.02 -13.97 12.09
C TYR A 271 16.74 -14.60 10.72
N VAL A 272 15.57 -14.35 10.18
CA VAL A 272 15.17 -14.76 8.82
C VAL A 272 14.93 -13.50 8.03
N SER A 273 15.49 -13.38 6.83
CA SER A 273 15.16 -12.31 5.90
C SER A 273 13.74 -12.56 5.36
N VAL A 274 12.88 -11.62 5.56
CA VAL A 274 11.50 -11.60 5.05
C VAL A 274 11.25 -10.27 4.32
#